data_710fb2444b68b7f770caa402fff3f2f8
#
_entry.id   710fb2444b68b7f770caa402fff3f2f8
#
_cell.length_a   1.000
_cell.length_b   1.000
_cell.length_c   1.000
_cell.angle_alpha   90.00
_cell.angle_beta   90.00
_cell.angle_gamma   90.00
#
_symmetry.space_group_name_H-M   'P 1'
#
loop_
_entity.id
_entity.type
_entity.pdbx_description
1 polymer ?
#
loop_
_entity_poly.entity_id
_entity_poly.type
_entity_poly.pdbx_seq_one_letter_code
_entity_poly.pdbx_strand_id
1 'polypeptide(L)'
;MIRAVTLDFWNTLMDDFHAPARAELRAARLREIVAPYGHEPDAEAVDSAFAKVWKHFDRIWYKKSRTPTTAESAAVLLRALRIRLPAEARQRVVTMLEEVVLESPPRTVEGVPETLPLLAERYKLAVVCDAALTPGRVLRRVLELHGLERWFAAFFFSDEHEWSKPDPRAFLTPLAALGVAPHEAVHVGDIERTDIAGAQAAGLQAIHFVGVNSSDLLASSARIVVSRFSELPAVIGRLN
;
A
#
# COMPACT_ATOMS: atom_id res chain seq x y z
N MET A 1 1.95 23.26 15.67
CA MET A 1 2.92 22.24 16.13
C MET A 1 2.47 20.86 15.66
N ILE A 2 3.34 20.11 14.99
CA ILE A 2 3.04 18.73 14.53
C ILE A 2 2.96 17.79 15.74
N ARG A 3 1.92 16.95 15.77
CA ARG A 3 1.64 15.95 16.81
C ARG A 3 1.50 14.54 16.25
N ALA A 4 1.22 14.41 14.93
CA ALA A 4 1.13 13.13 14.26
C ALA A 4 1.89 13.11 12.95
N VAL A 5 2.43 11.94 12.61
CA VAL A 5 3.01 11.63 11.30
C VAL A 5 2.24 10.44 10.72
N THR A 6 1.64 10.63 9.55
CA THR A 6 1.04 9.54 8.79
C THR A 6 1.99 9.14 7.67
N LEU A 7 2.14 7.83 7.44
CA LEU A 7 3.11 7.26 6.52
C LEU A 7 2.39 6.37 5.51
N ASP A 8 2.68 6.53 4.23
CA ASP A 8 2.32 5.55 3.23
C ASP A 8 3.11 4.24 3.44
N PHE A 9 2.65 3.15 2.83
CA PHE A 9 3.23 1.82 3.00
C PHE A 9 4.23 1.47 1.90
N TRP A 10 3.76 1.38 0.64
CA TRP A 10 4.58 0.95 -0.47
C TRP A 10 5.52 2.06 -0.95
N ASN A 11 6.79 1.72 -1.21
CA ASN A 11 7.84 2.67 -1.58
C ASN A 11 8.12 3.78 -0.55
N THR A 12 7.48 3.72 0.62
CA THR A 12 7.70 4.65 1.74
C THR A 12 8.21 3.92 2.98
N LEU A 13 7.46 2.94 3.49
CA LEU A 13 7.89 2.05 4.57
C LEU A 13 8.53 0.77 4.03
N MET A 14 7.96 0.22 2.97
CA MET A 14 8.36 -1.04 2.35
C MET A 14 8.77 -0.84 0.89
N ASP A 15 9.95 -1.35 0.56
CA ASP A 15 10.47 -1.40 -0.80
C ASP A 15 9.97 -2.67 -1.50
N ASP A 16 9.29 -2.50 -2.64
CA ASP A 16 8.73 -3.60 -3.41
C ASP A 16 9.75 -4.27 -4.37
N PHE A 17 11.03 -4.27 -4.00
CA PHE A 17 12.11 -4.89 -4.77
C PHE A 17 11.81 -6.33 -5.19
N HIS A 18 11.09 -7.10 -4.36
CA HIS A 18 10.70 -8.48 -4.65
C HIS A 18 9.42 -8.62 -5.49
N ALA A 19 8.86 -7.55 -6.04
CA ALA A 19 7.65 -7.62 -6.87
C ALA A 19 7.74 -8.60 -8.05
N PRO A 20 8.86 -8.68 -8.82
CA PRO A 20 8.99 -9.68 -9.90
C PRO A 20 8.93 -11.12 -9.37
N ALA A 21 9.69 -11.45 -8.31
CA ALA A 21 9.66 -12.78 -7.71
C ALA A 21 8.27 -13.15 -7.17
N ARG A 22 7.55 -12.19 -6.59
CA ARG A 22 6.16 -12.41 -6.18
C ARG A 22 5.20 -12.61 -7.35
N ALA A 23 5.45 -11.97 -8.49
CA ALA A 23 4.64 -12.20 -9.69
C ALA A 23 4.80 -13.65 -10.18
N GLU A 24 6.03 -14.16 -10.24
CA GLU A 24 6.33 -15.55 -10.57
C GLU A 24 5.69 -16.53 -9.58
N LEU A 25 5.79 -16.23 -8.29
CA LEU A 25 5.18 -17.05 -7.24
C LEU A 25 3.65 -17.07 -7.34
N ARG A 26 3.01 -15.93 -7.59
CA ARG A 26 1.55 -15.86 -7.86
C ARG A 26 1.16 -16.74 -9.05
N ALA A 27 1.94 -16.70 -10.13
CA ALA A 27 1.69 -17.49 -11.32
C ALA A 27 1.83 -19.00 -11.04
N ALA A 28 2.86 -19.41 -10.28
CA ALA A 28 3.06 -20.80 -9.88
C ALA A 28 1.91 -21.29 -8.99
N ARG A 29 1.57 -20.56 -7.94
CA ARG A 29 0.48 -20.90 -7.03
C ARG A 29 -0.89 -20.97 -7.71
N LEU A 30 -1.14 -20.04 -8.65
CA LEU A 30 -2.37 -20.09 -9.46
C LEU A 30 -2.46 -21.40 -10.23
N ARG A 31 -1.38 -21.83 -10.94
CA ARG A 31 -1.36 -23.10 -11.68
C ARG A 31 -1.61 -24.30 -10.78
N GLU A 32 -0.98 -24.35 -9.60
CA GLU A 32 -1.22 -25.39 -8.60
C GLU A 32 -2.69 -25.49 -8.17
N ILE A 33 -3.37 -24.32 -8.02
CA ILE A 33 -4.77 -24.28 -7.61
C ILE A 33 -5.70 -24.74 -8.74
N VAL A 34 -5.41 -24.42 -10.01
CA VAL A 34 -6.33 -24.68 -11.12
C VAL A 34 -6.10 -26.04 -11.80
N ALA A 35 -4.91 -26.62 -11.68
CA ALA A 35 -4.55 -27.91 -12.31
C ALA A 35 -5.49 -29.07 -11.92
N PRO A 36 -5.92 -29.26 -10.66
CA PRO A 36 -6.87 -30.32 -10.30
C PRO A 36 -8.24 -30.21 -10.99
N TYR A 37 -8.54 -29.05 -11.59
CA TYR A 37 -9.78 -28.78 -12.31
C TYR A 37 -9.60 -28.85 -13.84
N GLY A 38 -8.46 -29.41 -14.31
CA GLY A 38 -8.18 -29.59 -15.75
C GLY A 38 -7.75 -28.31 -16.46
N HIS A 39 -7.19 -27.33 -15.74
CA HIS A 39 -6.72 -26.06 -16.32
C HIS A 39 -5.19 -25.97 -16.22
N GLU A 40 -4.53 -25.75 -17.35
CA GLU A 40 -3.09 -25.61 -17.46
C GLU A 40 -2.74 -24.34 -18.27
N PRO A 41 -2.97 -23.13 -17.71
CA PRO A 41 -2.65 -21.91 -18.41
C PRO A 41 -1.13 -21.76 -18.59
N ASP A 42 -0.69 -21.41 -19.80
CA ASP A 42 0.71 -21.09 -20.07
C ASP A 42 1.14 -19.75 -19.43
N ALA A 43 2.43 -19.46 -19.49
CA ALA A 43 2.99 -18.26 -18.87
C ALA A 43 2.41 -16.99 -19.48
N GLU A 44 2.32 -16.90 -20.79
CA GLU A 44 1.81 -15.72 -21.52
C GLU A 44 0.35 -15.43 -21.17
N ALA A 45 -0.50 -16.45 -21.10
CA ALA A 45 -1.88 -16.31 -20.69
C ALA A 45 -2.01 -15.79 -19.26
N VAL A 46 -1.18 -16.29 -18.33
CA VAL A 46 -1.16 -15.85 -16.93
C VAL A 46 -0.71 -14.39 -16.83
N ASP A 47 0.37 -14.01 -17.49
CA ASP A 47 0.89 -12.63 -17.48
C ASP A 47 -0.13 -11.66 -18.08
N SER A 48 -0.74 -12.02 -19.22
CA SER A 48 -1.82 -11.24 -19.84
C SER A 48 -3.03 -11.10 -18.91
N ALA A 49 -3.37 -12.12 -18.15
CA ALA A 49 -4.48 -12.07 -17.21
C ALA A 49 -4.18 -11.16 -16.01
N PHE A 50 -2.97 -11.22 -15.45
CA PHE A 50 -2.54 -10.29 -14.40
C PHE A 50 -2.46 -8.83 -14.90
N ALA A 51 -2.01 -8.59 -16.13
CA ALA A 51 -2.06 -7.26 -16.72
C ALA A 51 -3.49 -6.69 -16.76
N LYS A 52 -4.50 -7.54 -17.01
CA LYS A 52 -5.92 -7.13 -16.96
C LYS A 52 -6.39 -6.85 -15.52
N VAL A 53 -5.88 -7.58 -14.54
CA VAL A 53 -6.15 -7.30 -13.11
C VAL A 53 -5.63 -5.92 -12.74
N TRP A 54 -4.38 -5.60 -13.08
CA TRP A 54 -3.79 -4.29 -12.78
C TRP A 54 -4.51 -3.15 -13.52
N LYS A 55 -4.84 -3.34 -14.80
CA LYS A 55 -5.64 -2.36 -15.54
C LYS A 55 -7.03 -2.15 -14.93
N HIS A 56 -7.64 -3.20 -14.36
CA HIS A 56 -8.90 -3.08 -13.64
C HIS A 56 -8.73 -2.31 -12.35
N PHE A 57 -7.67 -2.61 -11.56
CA PHE A 57 -7.31 -1.90 -10.35
C PHE A 57 -7.14 -0.41 -10.65
N ASP A 58 -6.25 -0.04 -11.57
CA ASP A 58 -5.96 1.35 -11.94
C ASP A 58 -7.23 2.11 -12.32
N ARG A 59 -8.08 1.51 -13.14
CA ARG A 59 -9.33 2.13 -13.57
C ARG A 59 -10.25 2.49 -12.39
N ILE A 60 -10.34 1.63 -11.37
CA ILE A 60 -11.20 1.87 -10.21
C ILE A 60 -10.52 2.86 -9.26
N TRP A 61 -9.25 2.67 -8.99
CA TRP A 61 -8.44 3.52 -8.13
C TRP A 61 -8.36 4.96 -8.62
N TYR A 62 -8.07 5.15 -9.93
CA TYR A 62 -8.01 6.50 -10.52
C TYR A 62 -9.38 7.19 -10.63
N LYS A 63 -10.43 6.43 -11.01
CA LYS A 63 -11.72 7.05 -11.32
C LYS A 63 -12.69 7.13 -10.16
N LYS A 64 -12.53 6.28 -9.16
CA LYS A 64 -13.49 6.14 -8.05
C LYS A 64 -12.87 6.35 -6.68
N SER A 65 -11.56 6.56 -6.59
CA SER A 65 -10.82 6.61 -5.33
C SER A 65 -11.25 5.48 -4.39
N ARG A 66 -11.24 4.24 -4.93
CA ARG A 66 -11.60 2.99 -4.24
C ARG A 66 -10.62 1.89 -4.64
N THR A 67 -10.28 1.05 -3.72
CA THR A 67 -9.57 -0.20 -3.99
C THR A 67 -10.56 -1.30 -4.36
N PRO A 68 -10.40 -2.02 -5.51
CA PRO A 68 -11.18 -3.24 -5.76
C PRO A 68 -10.83 -4.30 -4.72
N THR A 69 -11.81 -5.08 -4.30
CA THR A 69 -11.56 -6.22 -3.40
C THR A 69 -10.71 -7.28 -4.10
N THR A 70 -10.00 -8.10 -3.32
CA THR A 70 -9.22 -9.22 -3.88
C THR A 70 -10.14 -10.23 -4.58
N ALA A 71 -11.38 -10.39 -4.11
CA ALA A 71 -12.38 -11.23 -4.78
C ALA A 71 -12.77 -10.67 -6.15
N GLU A 72 -12.94 -9.33 -6.31
CA GLU A 72 -13.15 -8.69 -7.62
C GLU A 72 -11.95 -8.94 -8.54
N SER A 73 -10.73 -8.80 -8.03
CA SER A 73 -9.48 -9.03 -8.75
C SER A 73 -9.33 -10.50 -9.18
N ALA A 74 -9.62 -11.46 -8.29
CA ALA A 74 -9.66 -12.89 -8.61
C ALA A 74 -10.69 -13.22 -9.69
N ALA A 75 -11.86 -12.58 -9.66
CA ALA A 75 -12.89 -12.77 -10.70
C ALA A 75 -12.43 -12.24 -12.06
N VAL A 76 -11.70 -11.12 -12.10
CA VAL A 76 -11.08 -10.60 -13.33
C VAL A 76 -10.04 -11.56 -13.87
N LEU A 77 -9.15 -12.08 -13.00
CA LEU A 77 -8.10 -13.03 -13.33
C LEU A 77 -8.67 -14.31 -13.95
N LEU A 78 -9.60 -14.97 -13.27
CA LEU A 78 -10.21 -16.22 -13.71
C LEU A 78 -11.02 -16.03 -15.01
N ARG A 79 -11.73 -14.92 -15.16
CA ARG A 79 -12.43 -14.59 -16.40
C ARG A 79 -11.47 -14.38 -17.56
N ALA A 80 -10.35 -13.69 -17.33
CA ALA A 80 -9.33 -13.47 -18.36
C ALA A 80 -8.72 -14.76 -18.87
N LEU A 81 -8.54 -15.75 -17.98
CA LEU A 81 -8.06 -17.09 -18.30
C LEU A 81 -9.16 -18.04 -18.82
N ARG A 82 -10.43 -17.61 -18.83
CA ARG A 82 -11.59 -18.45 -19.15
C ARG A 82 -11.74 -19.69 -18.25
N ILE A 83 -11.29 -19.57 -17.00
CA ILE A 83 -11.31 -20.64 -15.99
C ILE A 83 -12.58 -20.52 -15.15
N ARG A 84 -13.26 -21.66 -14.96
CA ARG A 84 -14.39 -21.78 -14.03
C ARG A 84 -14.02 -22.73 -12.90
N LEU A 85 -14.16 -22.26 -11.67
CA LEU A 85 -13.84 -23.03 -10.48
C LEU A 85 -15.04 -23.12 -9.54
N PRO A 86 -15.17 -24.20 -8.74
CA PRO A 86 -16.11 -24.24 -7.64
C PRO A 86 -15.76 -23.18 -6.58
N ALA A 87 -16.72 -22.87 -5.69
CA ALA A 87 -16.58 -21.78 -4.72
C ALA A 87 -15.33 -21.91 -3.84
N GLU A 88 -15.04 -23.10 -3.36
CA GLU A 88 -13.86 -23.36 -2.54
C GLU A 88 -12.55 -23.05 -3.27
N ALA A 89 -12.40 -23.52 -4.51
CA ALA A 89 -11.20 -23.24 -5.30
C ALA A 89 -11.07 -21.74 -5.66
N ARG A 90 -12.18 -21.03 -5.90
CA ARG A 90 -12.15 -19.57 -6.06
C ARG A 90 -11.67 -18.88 -4.80
N GLN A 91 -12.11 -19.33 -3.61
CA GLN A 91 -11.63 -18.78 -2.35
C GLN A 91 -10.13 -19.03 -2.16
N ARG A 92 -9.61 -20.19 -2.56
CA ARG A 92 -8.16 -20.48 -2.55
C ARG A 92 -7.38 -19.51 -3.45
N VAL A 93 -7.93 -19.12 -4.61
CA VAL A 93 -7.31 -18.10 -5.48
C VAL A 93 -7.30 -16.74 -4.76
N VAL A 94 -8.39 -16.35 -4.11
CA VAL A 94 -8.43 -15.10 -3.33
C VAL A 94 -7.38 -15.11 -2.23
N THR A 95 -7.35 -16.15 -1.39
CA THR A 95 -6.38 -16.27 -0.28
C THR A 95 -4.94 -16.26 -0.81
N MET A 96 -4.66 -16.93 -1.92
CA MET A 96 -3.34 -16.92 -2.56
C MET A 96 -2.93 -15.50 -2.97
N LEU A 97 -3.82 -14.73 -3.61
CA LEU A 97 -3.53 -13.35 -4.02
C LEU A 97 -3.25 -12.45 -2.81
N GLU A 98 -3.97 -12.65 -1.72
CA GLU A 98 -3.84 -11.89 -0.49
C GLU A 98 -2.53 -12.19 0.26
N GLU A 99 -2.15 -13.47 0.35
CA GLU A 99 -1.14 -13.94 1.31
C GLU A 99 0.23 -14.28 0.68
N VAL A 100 0.33 -14.34 -0.65
CA VAL A 100 1.62 -14.64 -1.32
C VAL A 100 2.75 -13.67 -0.93
N VAL A 101 2.43 -12.47 -0.51
CA VAL A 101 3.38 -11.48 0.00
C VAL A 101 4.14 -11.98 1.23
N LEU A 102 3.54 -12.88 2.02
CA LEU A 102 4.16 -13.47 3.21
C LEU A 102 5.18 -14.56 2.85
N GLU A 103 5.07 -15.17 1.67
CA GLU A 103 6.06 -16.14 1.17
C GLU A 103 7.31 -15.44 0.61
N SER A 104 7.16 -14.20 0.13
CA SER A 104 8.25 -13.34 -0.37
C SER A 104 8.01 -11.90 0.09
N PRO A 105 8.24 -11.62 1.40
CA PRO A 105 7.94 -10.31 1.97
C PRO A 105 8.81 -9.21 1.36
N PRO A 106 8.26 -7.97 1.26
CA PRO A 106 9.03 -6.81 0.87
C PRO A 106 10.09 -6.52 1.93
N ARG A 107 11.13 -5.78 1.55
CA ARG A 107 12.12 -5.27 2.49
C ARG A 107 11.65 -3.93 3.06
N THR A 108 12.15 -3.58 4.24
CA THR A 108 12.01 -2.20 4.72
C THR A 108 12.82 -1.25 3.85
N VAL A 109 12.29 -0.07 3.59
CA VAL A 109 13.08 1.02 3.00
C VAL A 109 14.24 1.36 3.93
N GLU A 110 15.40 1.68 3.35
CA GLU A 110 16.60 2.02 4.11
C GLU A 110 16.35 3.17 5.08
N GLY A 111 16.75 2.98 6.34
CA GLY A 111 16.59 3.94 7.41
C GLY A 111 15.23 3.88 8.13
N VAL A 112 14.26 3.10 7.66
CA VAL A 112 12.94 2.98 8.32
C VAL A 112 13.06 2.36 9.72
N PRO A 113 13.73 1.20 9.92
CA PRO A 113 13.80 0.58 11.25
C PRO A 113 14.46 1.48 12.32
N GLU A 114 15.44 2.26 11.91
CA GLU A 114 16.20 3.15 12.81
C GLU A 114 15.44 4.47 13.07
N THR A 115 14.63 4.93 12.11
CA THR A 115 13.99 6.24 12.18
C THR A 115 12.62 6.19 12.84
N LEU A 116 11.85 5.11 12.66
CA LEU A 116 10.52 5.00 13.26
C LEU A 116 10.51 5.16 14.78
N PRO A 117 11.43 4.54 15.55
CA PRO A 117 11.52 4.77 16.98
C PRO A 117 11.70 6.25 17.34
N LEU A 118 12.59 6.96 16.63
CA LEU A 118 12.86 8.38 16.86
C LEU A 118 11.65 9.27 16.58
N LEU A 119 10.86 8.91 15.58
CA LEU A 119 9.59 9.61 15.30
C LEU A 119 8.54 9.30 16.35
N ALA A 120 8.44 8.03 16.80
CA ALA A 120 7.46 7.58 17.79
C ALA A 120 7.69 8.19 19.20
N GLU A 121 8.92 8.58 19.53
CA GLU A 121 9.22 9.31 20.78
C GLU A 121 8.54 10.68 20.82
N ARG A 122 8.25 11.29 19.67
CA ARG A 122 7.80 12.68 19.56
C ARG A 122 6.42 12.85 18.95
N TYR A 123 5.99 11.89 18.13
CA TYR A 123 4.77 11.98 17.33
C TYR A 123 3.96 10.68 17.44
N LYS A 124 2.64 10.81 17.33
CA LYS A 124 1.77 9.65 17.12
C LYS A 124 1.91 9.22 15.66
N LEU A 125 2.17 7.93 15.43
CA LEU A 125 2.35 7.41 14.07
C LEU A 125 1.11 6.66 13.59
N ALA A 126 0.78 6.82 12.31
CA ALA A 126 -0.24 6.02 11.63
C ALA A 126 0.20 5.61 10.23
N VAL A 127 -0.31 4.46 9.77
CA VAL A 127 -0.19 4.03 8.37
C VAL A 127 -1.43 4.49 7.60
N VAL A 128 -1.23 4.98 6.36
CA VAL A 128 -2.30 5.31 5.41
C VAL A 128 -1.98 4.67 4.07
N CYS A 129 -2.56 3.52 3.79
CA CYS A 129 -2.19 2.69 2.64
C CYS A 129 -3.39 2.40 1.73
N ASP A 130 -3.18 2.56 0.43
CA ASP A 130 -4.06 2.01 -0.59
C ASP A 130 -3.67 0.55 -0.84
N ALA A 131 -4.41 -0.36 -0.23
CA ALA A 131 -4.23 -1.80 -0.39
C ALA A 131 -4.60 -2.21 -1.83
N ALA A 132 -3.77 -3.06 -2.44
CA ALA A 132 -4.05 -3.59 -3.78
C ALA A 132 -4.58 -5.03 -3.68
N LEU A 133 -3.75 -6.01 -4.03
CA LEU A 133 -4.11 -7.43 -3.88
C LEU A 133 -3.91 -7.94 -2.45
N THR A 134 -3.11 -7.24 -1.65
CA THR A 134 -2.78 -7.59 -0.27
C THR A 134 -3.59 -6.72 0.68
N PRO A 135 -4.56 -7.28 1.41
CA PRO A 135 -5.43 -6.53 2.31
C PRO A 135 -4.70 -6.08 3.58
N GLY A 136 -5.26 -5.08 4.26
CA GLY A 136 -4.72 -4.49 5.48
C GLY A 136 -4.38 -5.50 6.57
N ARG A 137 -5.22 -6.55 6.74
CA ARG A 137 -4.94 -7.64 7.69
C ARG A 137 -3.60 -8.36 7.43
N VAL A 138 -3.21 -8.47 6.15
CA VAL A 138 -1.95 -9.11 5.76
C VAL A 138 -0.80 -8.10 5.79
N LEU A 139 -1.04 -6.83 5.42
CA LEU A 139 -0.04 -5.78 5.52
C LEU A 139 0.40 -5.53 6.97
N ARG A 140 -0.51 -5.65 7.96
CA ARG A 140 -0.14 -5.64 9.39
C ARG A 140 0.83 -6.77 9.72
N ARG A 141 0.60 -8.00 9.23
CA ARG A 141 1.53 -9.12 9.42
C ARG A 141 2.89 -8.85 8.78
N VAL A 142 2.94 -8.17 7.63
CA VAL A 142 4.22 -7.73 7.05
C VAL A 142 4.95 -6.76 7.99
N LEU A 143 4.24 -5.78 8.58
CA LEU A 143 4.84 -4.87 9.59
C LEU A 143 5.32 -5.64 10.83
N GLU A 144 4.55 -6.62 11.32
CA GLU A 144 4.93 -7.48 12.44
C GLU A 144 6.20 -8.28 12.14
N LEU A 145 6.33 -8.88 10.95
CA LEU A 145 7.52 -9.62 10.52
C LEU A 145 8.80 -8.78 10.59
N HIS A 146 8.68 -7.46 10.36
CA HIS A 146 9.80 -6.51 10.45
C HIS A 146 9.89 -5.82 11.81
N GLY A 147 9.03 -6.17 12.78
CA GLY A 147 9.02 -5.55 14.12
C GLY A 147 8.58 -4.07 14.12
N LEU A 148 7.88 -3.61 13.07
CA LEU A 148 7.51 -2.20 12.88
C LEU A 148 6.10 -1.88 13.39
N GLU A 149 5.20 -2.86 13.42
CA GLU A 149 3.78 -2.68 13.76
C GLU A 149 3.59 -1.93 15.08
N ARG A 150 4.40 -2.25 16.08
CA ARG A 150 4.37 -1.68 17.43
C ARG A 150 4.55 -0.15 17.52
N TRP A 151 5.07 0.47 16.48
CA TRP A 151 5.29 1.92 16.44
C TRP A 151 4.06 2.71 16.00
N PHE A 152 3.06 2.04 15.46
CA PHE A 152 1.85 2.67 14.92
C PHE A 152 0.69 2.58 15.88
N ALA A 153 0.08 3.71 16.18
CA ALA A 153 -1.10 3.81 17.05
C ALA A 153 -2.42 3.79 16.27
N ALA A 154 -2.38 3.96 14.94
CA ALA A 154 -3.55 3.87 14.08
C ALA A 154 -3.17 3.37 12.67
N PHE A 155 -4.16 2.81 11.97
CA PHE A 155 -4.02 2.30 10.62
C PHE A 155 -5.24 2.70 9.79
N PHE A 156 -4.98 3.05 8.54
CA PHE A 156 -5.97 3.10 7.48
C PHE A 156 -5.48 2.22 6.32
N PHE A 157 -6.27 1.21 5.97
CA PHE A 157 -6.09 0.41 4.76
C PHE A 157 -7.36 0.51 3.91
N SER A 158 -7.22 0.86 2.65
CA SER A 158 -8.36 1.17 1.78
C SER A 158 -9.30 0.00 1.49
N ASP A 159 -8.85 -1.25 1.70
CA ASP A 159 -9.67 -2.45 1.57
C ASP A 159 -10.66 -2.62 2.75
N GLU A 160 -10.40 -1.97 3.88
CA GLU A 160 -11.26 -1.94 5.06
C GLU A 160 -12.34 -0.82 4.96
N HIS A 161 -12.31 -0.03 3.86
CA HIS A 161 -13.18 1.12 3.62
C HIS A 161 -13.69 1.16 2.18
N GLU A 162 -14.66 2.03 1.92
CA GLU A 162 -15.21 2.23 0.57
C GLU A 162 -14.45 3.31 -0.24
N TRP A 163 -13.36 3.85 0.31
CA TRP A 163 -12.55 4.92 -0.29
C TRP A 163 -11.05 4.66 -0.14
N SER A 164 -10.28 5.27 -1.01
CA SER A 164 -8.81 5.26 -1.00
C SER A 164 -8.27 6.68 -1.19
N LYS A 165 -6.99 6.89 -0.98
CA LYS A 165 -6.32 8.14 -1.34
C LYS A 165 -6.59 8.48 -2.83
N PRO A 166 -6.83 9.74 -3.20
CA PRO A 166 -6.68 10.98 -2.43
C PRO A 166 -7.92 11.44 -1.66
N ASP A 167 -8.93 10.59 -1.43
CA ASP A 167 -10.10 10.98 -0.64
C ASP A 167 -9.66 11.46 0.75
N PRO A 168 -10.05 12.67 1.20
CA PRO A 168 -9.64 13.20 2.49
C PRO A 168 -9.93 12.29 3.67
N ARG A 169 -10.99 11.47 3.59
CA ARG A 169 -11.36 10.51 4.64
C ARG A 169 -10.26 9.49 4.92
N ALA A 170 -9.42 9.16 3.93
CA ALA A 170 -8.28 8.25 4.11
C ALA A 170 -7.25 8.80 5.13
N PHE A 171 -7.11 10.10 5.21
CA PHE A 171 -6.21 10.78 6.15
C PHE A 171 -6.92 11.13 7.45
N LEU A 172 -8.17 11.59 7.37
CA LEU A 172 -8.95 12.03 8.54
C LEU A 172 -9.32 10.88 9.47
N THR A 173 -9.57 9.68 8.94
CA THR A 173 -9.94 8.49 9.74
C THR A 173 -8.86 8.13 10.77
N PRO A 174 -7.59 7.91 10.40
CA PRO A 174 -6.55 7.61 11.38
C PRO A 174 -6.24 8.80 12.29
N LEU A 175 -6.34 10.04 11.82
CA LEU A 175 -6.14 11.22 12.66
C LEU A 175 -7.22 11.35 13.75
N ALA A 176 -8.48 11.02 13.43
CA ALA A 176 -9.55 10.98 14.43
C ALA A 176 -9.27 9.92 15.51
N ALA A 177 -8.79 8.74 15.13
CA ALA A 177 -8.37 7.71 16.07
C ALA A 177 -7.20 8.16 16.97
N LEU A 178 -6.29 8.98 16.43
CA LEU A 178 -5.17 9.54 17.18
C LEU A 178 -5.57 10.75 18.05
N GLY A 179 -6.76 11.35 17.85
CA GLY A 179 -7.17 12.59 18.51
C GLY A 179 -6.30 13.78 18.11
N VAL A 180 -5.96 13.90 16.81
CA VAL A 180 -5.09 14.95 16.25
C VAL A 180 -5.82 15.68 15.13
N ALA A 181 -5.77 17.01 15.13
CA ALA A 181 -6.35 17.83 14.07
C ALA A 181 -5.48 17.78 12.79
N PRO A 182 -6.06 17.90 11.57
CA PRO A 182 -5.31 17.80 10.31
C PRO A 182 -4.11 18.75 10.24
N HIS A 183 -4.25 20.00 10.66
CA HIS A 183 -3.17 20.99 10.65
C HIS A 183 -2.03 20.71 11.66
N GLU A 184 -2.22 19.76 12.58
CA GLU A 184 -1.23 19.24 13.52
C GLU A 184 -0.56 17.95 13.01
N ALA A 185 -0.78 17.57 11.76
CA ALA A 185 -0.26 16.35 11.17
C ALA A 185 0.51 16.61 9.88
N VAL A 186 1.45 15.71 9.61
CA VAL A 186 2.18 15.64 8.34
C VAL A 186 2.04 14.24 7.76
N HIS A 187 1.80 14.16 6.45
CA HIS A 187 1.84 12.91 5.71
C HIS A 187 3.15 12.78 4.92
N VAL A 188 3.68 11.57 4.88
CA VAL A 188 4.87 11.22 4.09
C VAL A 188 4.48 10.11 3.12
N GLY A 189 4.70 10.30 1.83
CA GLY A 189 4.39 9.32 0.79
C GLY A 189 5.09 9.61 -0.52
N ASP A 190 4.97 8.72 -1.50
CA ASP A 190 5.77 8.71 -2.73
C ASP A 190 5.00 9.15 -4.00
N ILE A 191 3.66 9.24 -3.95
CA ILE A 191 2.84 9.56 -5.12
C ILE A 191 2.20 10.95 -4.97
N GLU A 192 2.52 11.84 -5.93
CA GLU A 192 2.00 13.21 -5.92
C GLU A 192 0.46 13.26 -5.79
N ARG A 193 -0.25 12.52 -6.65
CA ARG A 193 -1.71 12.58 -6.68
C ARG A 193 -2.37 12.11 -5.39
N THR A 194 -1.91 10.99 -4.85
CA THR A 194 -2.57 10.32 -3.73
C THR A 194 -2.07 10.80 -2.39
N ASP A 195 -0.76 10.93 -2.24
CA ASP A 195 -0.17 11.24 -0.95
C ASP A 195 -0.04 12.75 -0.74
N ILE A 196 0.55 13.45 -1.71
CA ILE A 196 0.87 14.86 -1.52
C ILE A 196 -0.37 15.73 -1.68
N ALA A 197 -0.99 15.70 -2.86
CA ALA A 197 -2.21 16.47 -3.11
C ALA A 197 -3.37 16.01 -2.22
N GLY A 198 -3.49 14.68 -1.96
CA GLY A 198 -4.52 14.14 -1.07
C GLY A 198 -4.38 14.63 0.38
N ALA A 199 -3.18 14.57 0.95
CA ALA A 199 -2.92 15.03 2.31
C ALA A 199 -3.15 16.55 2.43
N GLN A 200 -2.68 17.34 1.47
CA GLN A 200 -2.90 18.79 1.42
C GLN A 200 -4.39 19.14 1.35
N ALA A 201 -5.16 18.43 0.52
CA ALA A 201 -6.61 18.60 0.42
C ALA A 201 -7.35 18.22 1.72
N ALA A 202 -6.80 17.31 2.51
CA ALA A 202 -7.30 16.96 3.83
C ALA A 202 -6.85 17.92 4.95
N GLY A 203 -6.01 18.90 4.63
CA GLY A 203 -5.53 19.93 5.58
C GLY A 203 -4.26 19.54 6.34
N LEU A 204 -3.57 18.46 5.94
CA LEU A 204 -2.28 18.09 6.48
C LEU A 204 -1.14 18.84 5.77
N GLN A 205 0.01 18.89 6.41
CA GLN A 205 1.26 19.11 5.68
C GLN A 205 1.67 17.83 4.95
N ALA A 206 2.43 17.95 3.86
CA ALA A 206 2.89 16.81 3.08
C ALA A 206 4.40 16.88 2.81
N ILE A 207 5.07 15.73 2.93
CA ILE A 207 6.46 15.51 2.58
C ILE A 207 6.50 14.46 1.47
N HIS A 208 7.08 14.81 0.33
CA HIS A 208 7.27 13.88 -0.76
C HIS A 208 8.54 13.05 -0.54
N PHE A 209 8.39 11.75 -0.33
CA PHE A 209 9.50 10.82 -0.22
C PHE A 209 9.83 10.22 -1.59
N VAL A 210 11.05 10.46 -2.07
CA VAL A 210 11.49 10.04 -3.42
C VAL A 210 12.65 9.03 -3.36
N GLY A 211 12.89 8.42 -2.21
CA GLY A 211 14.02 7.50 -2.01
C GLY A 211 13.90 6.17 -2.75
N VAL A 212 12.67 5.73 -3.06
CA VAL A 212 12.40 4.51 -3.83
C VAL A 212 11.76 4.85 -5.17
N ASN A 213 10.68 5.62 -5.16
CA ASN A 213 9.96 6.06 -6.35
C ASN A 213 10.13 7.57 -6.54
N SER A 214 10.70 7.96 -7.67
CA SER A 214 10.92 9.38 -8.03
C SER A 214 10.17 9.80 -9.28
N SER A 215 9.21 9.00 -9.76
CA SER A 215 8.49 9.25 -11.02
C SER A 215 7.75 10.58 -11.02
N ASP A 216 7.19 10.98 -9.88
CA ASP A 216 6.39 12.20 -9.73
C ASP A 216 7.20 13.42 -9.22
N LEU A 217 8.52 13.30 -9.07
CA LEU A 217 9.37 14.34 -8.49
C LEU A 217 9.21 15.71 -9.18
N LEU A 218 9.18 15.73 -10.51
CA LEU A 218 9.06 16.97 -11.29
C LEU A 218 7.65 17.59 -11.21
N ALA A 219 6.65 16.82 -10.87
CA ALA A 219 5.27 17.25 -10.72
C ALA A 219 4.90 17.58 -9.26
N SER A 220 5.84 17.42 -8.33
CA SER A 220 5.55 17.53 -6.89
C SER A 220 5.13 18.93 -6.49
N SER A 221 3.98 19.00 -5.82
CA SER A 221 3.48 20.20 -5.15
C SER A 221 3.91 20.29 -3.67
N ALA A 222 4.63 19.28 -3.18
CA ALA A 222 5.16 19.29 -1.81
C ALA A 222 6.18 20.40 -1.62
N ARG A 223 6.07 21.13 -0.51
CA ARG A 223 7.10 22.13 -0.13
C ARG A 223 8.41 21.48 0.32
N ILE A 224 8.35 20.22 0.70
CA ILE A 224 9.48 19.45 1.23
C ILE A 224 9.55 18.12 0.48
N VAL A 225 10.72 17.85 -0.06
CA VAL A 225 11.07 16.60 -0.72
C VAL A 225 12.26 16.01 0.03
N VAL A 226 12.21 14.71 0.34
CA VAL A 226 13.30 13.98 0.98
C VAL A 226 13.60 12.71 0.20
N SER A 227 14.87 12.34 0.13
CA SER A 227 15.31 11.12 -0.54
C SER A 227 15.78 10.03 0.42
N ARG A 228 16.02 10.37 1.69
CA ARG A 228 16.40 9.41 2.74
C ARG A 228 15.40 9.48 3.88
N PHE A 229 14.92 8.33 4.31
CA PHE A 229 13.96 8.24 5.41
C PHE A 229 14.53 8.83 6.72
N SER A 230 15.84 8.70 6.92
CA SER A 230 16.57 9.25 8.07
C SER A 230 16.55 10.79 8.18
N GLU A 231 16.14 11.50 7.14
CA GLU A 231 16.00 12.97 7.15
C GLU A 231 14.74 13.45 7.89
N LEU A 232 13.71 12.57 8.00
CA LEU A 232 12.39 12.92 8.51
C LEU A 232 12.39 13.55 9.90
N PRO A 233 13.13 13.06 10.92
CA PRO A 233 13.11 13.66 12.26
C PRO A 233 13.54 15.13 12.26
N ALA A 234 14.60 15.46 11.50
CA ALA A 234 15.11 16.82 11.41
C ALA A 234 14.18 17.73 10.60
N VAL A 235 13.59 17.20 9.51
CA VAL A 235 12.70 17.93 8.62
C VAL A 235 11.39 18.23 9.33
N ILE A 236 10.75 17.23 9.95
CA ILE A 236 9.48 17.43 10.68
C ILE A 236 9.69 18.33 11.90
N GLY A 237 10.85 18.22 12.56
CA GLY A 237 11.18 19.13 13.68
C GLY A 237 11.18 20.61 13.30
N ARG A 238 11.46 20.96 12.06
CA ARG A 238 11.43 22.35 11.54
C ARG A 238 10.03 22.84 11.14
N LEU A 239 9.04 21.96 11.09
CA LEU A 239 7.64 22.33 10.86
C LEU A 239 6.92 22.83 12.12
N ASN A 240 7.56 22.73 13.27
CA ASN A 240 7.09 23.19 14.56
C ASN A 240 7.66 24.58 14.88
#